data_af94eeae10c70dda3f3a7c35230eeb86
#
_entry.id   af94eeae10c70dda3f3a7c35230eeb86
#
_cell.length_a   1.000
_cell.length_b   1.000
_cell.length_c   1.000
_cell.angle_alpha   90.00
_cell.angle_beta   90.00
_cell.angle_gamma   90.00
#
_symmetry.space_group_name_H-M   'P 1'
#
loop_
_entity.id
_entity.type
_entity.pdbx_description
1 polymer ?
#
loop_
_entity_poly.entity_id
_entity_poly.type
_entity_poly.pdbx_seq_one_letter_code
_entity_poly.pdbx_strand_id
1 'polypeptide(L)'
;MAENINNQNMMMDWNDSIENDGQEFVLLPEGDYNFVVTNFERGRFPGGPKVPACNKASITVQVSAAEGVSTVKFDLLLYRSLEWRISAFFRSIGQKKHGEKLTMDWNKVIGSKGRAHFKQRTYVNQYGEEKTVNDLDRFIDYDPKYFIEISEDDLPFN
;
A
#
# COMPACT_ATOMS: atom_id res chain seq x y z
N MET A 1 -4.41 -20.75 -25.64
CA MET A 1 -3.71 -19.59 -26.09
C MET A 1 -3.15 -18.76 -24.97
N ALA A 2 -2.19 -17.99 -25.31
CA ALA A 2 -1.40 -17.29 -24.34
C ALA A 2 -1.89 -15.88 -24.06
N GLU A 3 -3.19 -15.64 -24.14
CA GLU A 3 -3.76 -14.31 -24.02
C GLU A 3 -3.51 -13.65 -22.67
N ASN A 4 -3.35 -14.48 -21.65
CA ASN A 4 -3.16 -13.98 -20.28
C ASN A 4 -1.69 -13.90 -19.88
N ILE A 5 -0.78 -14.05 -20.82
CA ILE A 5 0.64 -13.92 -20.53
C ILE A 5 0.94 -12.48 -20.18
N ASN A 6 1.54 -12.29 -19.02
CA ASN A 6 2.05 -10.99 -18.64
C ASN A 6 3.23 -10.63 -19.54
N ASN A 7 3.11 -9.54 -20.29
CA ASN A 7 4.16 -9.11 -21.21
C ASN A 7 5.50 -8.89 -20.53
N GLN A 8 5.52 -8.60 -19.25
CA GLN A 8 6.76 -8.41 -18.50
C GLN A 8 7.54 -9.71 -18.32
N ASN A 9 6.88 -10.85 -18.51
CA ASN A 9 7.51 -12.16 -18.37
C ASN A 9 7.88 -12.79 -19.72
N MET A 10 7.70 -12.08 -20.80
CA MET A 10 8.02 -12.55 -22.14
C MET A 10 9.42 -12.11 -22.56
N MET A 11 10.11 -13.00 -23.23
CA MET A 11 11.41 -12.65 -23.83
C MET A 11 11.19 -11.75 -25.03
N MET A 12 12.14 -10.84 -25.26
CA MET A 12 12.12 -9.95 -26.40
C MET A 12 13.15 -10.38 -27.44
N ASP A 13 12.78 -10.23 -28.70
CA ASP A 13 13.72 -10.39 -29.83
C ASP A 13 14.48 -9.07 -30.05
N TRP A 14 15.59 -9.17 -30.78
CA TRP A 14 16.46 -8.01 -31.01
C TRP A 14 15.77 -6.87 -31.78
N ASN A 15 14.77 -7.18 -32.58
CA ASN A 15 14.08 -6.20 -33.42
C ASN A 15 12.68 -5.87 -32.93
N ASP A 16 12.32 -6.27 -31.71
CA ASP A 16 11.02 -5.96 -31.15
C ASP A 16 10.86 -4.47 -30.89
N SER A 17 9.64 -4.01 -31.04
CA SER A 17 9.28 -2.64 -30.70
C SER A 17 9.19 -2.46 -29.19
N ILE A 18 9.60 -1.30 -28.72
CA ILE A 18 9.42 -0.94 -27.32
C ILE A 18 8.47 0.26 -27.23
N GLU A 19 7.57 0.22 -26.26
CA GLU A 19 6.63 1.33 -26.03
C GLU A 19 6.35 1.57 -24.56
N ASN A 20 6.67 0.60 -23.70
CA ASN A 20 6.42 0.73 -22.27
C ASN A 20 7.63 1.37 -21.58
N ASP A 21 7.44 2.59 -21.11
CA ASP A 21 8.49 3.35 -20.40
C ASP A 21 8.54 3.04 -18.90
N GLY A 22 7.72 2.09 -18.43
CA GLY A 22 7.58 1.80 -17.02
C GLY A 22 6.55 2.70 -16.36
N GLN A 23 6.34 2.47 -15.07
CA GLN A 23 5.42 3.32 -14.31
C GLN A 23 6.13 4.61 -13.93
N GLU A 24 5.42 5.73 -14.12
CA GLU A 24 5.91 7.00 -13.64
C GLU A 24 5.91 7.00 -12.11
N PHE A 25 7.05 7.33 -11.52
CA PHE A 25 7.16 7.48 -10.08
C PHE A 25 6.68 8.87 -9.67
N VAL A 26 5.62 8.90 -8.85
CA VAL A 26 5.02 10.15 -8.39
C VAL A 26 5.36 10.35 -6.91
N LEU A 27 6.06 11.44 -6.59
CA LEU A 27 6.26 11.86 -5.21
C LEU A 27 5.05 12.66 -4.77
N LEU A 28 4.41 12.18 -3.69
CA LEU A 28 3.23 12.83 -3.13
C LEU A 28 3.66 13.81 -2.04
N PRO A 29 3.06 15.01 -1.97
CA PRO A 29 3.24 15.86 -0.79
C PRO A 29 2.82 15.11 0.47
N GLU A 30 3.47 15.40 1.57
CA GLU A 30 3.07 14.80 2.85
C GLU A 30 1.62 15.16 3.16
N GLY A 31 0.83 14.17 3.55
CA GLY A 31 -0.58 14.38 3.85
C GLY A 31 -1.36 13.09 3.99
N ASP A 32 -2.66 13.24 4.13
CA ASP A 32 -3.59 12.13 4.30
C ASP A 32 -4.18 11.75 2.96
N TYR A 33 -4.11 10.48 2.61
CA TYR A 33 -4.61 9.97 1.33
C TYR A 33 -5.35 8.66 1.53
N ASN A 34 -6.34 8.44 0.67
CA ASN A 34 -7.00 7.14 0.58
C ASN A 34 -6.10 6.17 -0.17
N PHE A 35 -6.19 4.90 0.21
CA PHE A 35 -5.46 3.83 -0.47
C PHE A 35 -6.36 2.64 -0.72
N VAL A 36 -5.92 1.79 -1.65
CA VAL A 36 -6.51 0.47 -1.91
C VAL A 36 -5.41 -0.56 -1.76
N VAL A 37 -5.69 -1.62 -1.02
CA VAL A 37 -4.73 -2.73 -0.91
C VAL A 37 -4.75 -3.52 -2.20
N THR A 38 -3.63 -3.57 -2.90
CA THR A 38 -3.51 -4.26 -4.18
C THR A 38 -2.81 -5.60 -4.07
N ASN A 39 -1.98 -5.80 -3.04
CA ASN A 39 -1.28 -7.05 -2.85
C ASN A 39 -1.01 -7.31 -1.37
N PHE A 40 -0.93 -8.59 -1.04
CA PHE A 40 -0.58 -9.07 0.29
C PHE A 40 0.24 -10.34 0.14
N GLU A 41 1.38 -10.40 0.82
CA GLU A 41 2.23 -11.58 0.82
C GLU A 41 2.61 -11.95 2.26
N ARG A 42 2.54 -13.23 2.56
CA ARG A 42 3.03 -13.77 3.83
C ARG A 42 4.53 -13.97 3.71
N GLY A 43 5.25 -13.54 4.74
CA GLY A 43 6.70 -13.67 4.73
C GLY A 43 7.24 -13.92 6.13
N ARG A 44 8.55 -13.87 6.22
CA ARG A 44 9.25 -14.08 7.47
C ARG A 44 10.27 -12.97 7.70
N PHE A 45 10.17 -12.32 8.84
CA PHE A 45 11.17 -11.35 9.28
C PHE A 45 12.32 -12.13 9.93
N PRO A 46 13.55 -11.97 9.45
CA PRO A 46 14.68 -12.78 9.95
C PRO A 46 15.15 -12.43 11.34
N GLY A 47 14.66 -11.33 11.89
CA GLY A 47 15.09 -10.83 13.18
C GLY A 47 15.97 -9.61 13.06
N GLY A 48 15.97 -8.80 14.09
CA GLY A 48 16.78 -7.60 14.19
C GLY A 48 17.14 -7.33 15.65
N PRO A 49 17.78 -6.19 15.91
CA PRO A 49 18.23 -5.88 17.28
C PRO A 49 17.10 -5.64 18.28
N LYS A 50 15.91 -5.26 17.80
CA LYS A 50 14.77 -4.94 18.68
C LYS A 50 13.64 -5.95 18.62
N VAL A 51 13.52 -6.68 17.53
CA VAL A 51 12.43 -7.64 17.30
C VAL A 51 13.04 -8.94 16.83
N PRO A 52 12.74 -10.08 17.51
CA PRO A 52 13.21 -11.37 17.04
C PRO A 52 12.52 -11.82 15.77
N ALA A 53 13.00 -12.89 15.18
CA ALA A 53 12.39 -13.44 13.96
C ALA A 53 10.91 -13.75 14.20
N CYS A 54 10.08 -13.36 13.25
CA CYS A 54 8.63 -13.57 13.35
C CYS A 54 8.00 -13.54 11.95
N ASN A 55 6.73 -13.93 11.88
CA ASN A 55 5.98 -13.80 10.65
C ASN A 55 5.75 -12.33 10.32
N LYS A 56 5.64 -12.03 9.03
CA LYS A 56 5.31 -10.68 8.59
C LYS A 56 4.29 -10.72 7.47
N ALA A 57 3.50 -9.67 7.39
CA ALA A 57 2.59 -9.41 6.29
C ALA A 57 3.17 -8.27 5.47
N SER A 58 3.51 -8.54 4.21
CA SER A 58 3.97 -7.51 3.28
C SER A 58 2.78 -7.04 2.47
N ILE A 59 2.45 -5.76 2.59
CA ILE A 59 1.25 -5.18 2.02
C ILE A 59 1.64 -4.11 1.03
N THR A 60 1.02 -4.16 -0.14
CA THR A 60 1.18 -3.14 -1.18
C THR A 60 -0.13 -2.40 -1.32
N VAL A 61 -0.06 -1.08 -1.30
CA VAL A 61 -1.23 -0.23 -1.46
C VAL A 61 -1.01 0.72 -2.63
N GLN A 62 -2.09 1.08 -3.29
CA GLN A 62 -2.12 2.08 -4.33
C GLN A 62 -2.79 3.33 -3.78
N VAL A 63 -2.10 4.46 -3.91
CA VAL A 63 -2.57 5.75 -3.41
C VAL A 63 -2.89 6.62 -4.60
N SER A 64 -4.12 7.13 -4.65
CA SER A 64 -4.54 8.04 -5.72
C SER A 64 -4.61 9.47 -5.18
N ALA A 65 -3.98 10.38 -5.87
CA ALA A 65 -3.92 11.79 -5.49
C ALA A 65 -4.05 12.65 -6.74
N ALA A 66 -4.20 13.97 -6.55
CA ALA A 66 -4.26 14.90 -7.68
C ALA A 66 -3.00 14.85 -8.53
N GLU A 67 -1.86 14.59 -7.92
CA GLU A 67 -0.56 14.50 -8.59
C GLU A 67 -0.42 13.23 -9.43
N GLY A 68 -1.22 12.21 -9.17
CA GLY A 68 -1.16 10.94 -9.84
C GLY A 68 -1.31 9.77 -8.89
N VAL A 69 -0.93 8.59 -9.34
CA VAL A 69 -1.06 7.35 -8.58
C VAL A 69 0.33 6.90 -8.13
N SER A 70 0.44 6.52 -6.87
CA SER A 70 1.68 6.02 -6.30
C SER A 70 1.44 4.65 -5.65
N THR A 71 2.46 3.81 -5.68
CA THR A 71 2.45 2.50 -5.02
C THR A 71 3.36 2.57 -3.80
N VAL A 72 2.83 2.17 -2.65
CA VAL A 72 3.58 2.14 -1.40
C VAL A 72 3.52 0.74 -0.82
N LYS A 73 4.65 0.24 -0.37
CA LYS A 73 4.76 -1.07 0.25
C LYS A 73 5.21 -0.93 1.70
N PHE A 74 4.59 -1.70 2.59
CA PHE A 74 4.98 -1.71 3.99
C PHE A 74 4.82 -3.11 4.57
N ASP A 75 5.55 -3.39 5.64
CA ASP A 75 5.50 -4.67 6.35
C ASP A 75 4.86 -4.47 7.71
N LEU A 76 4.01 -5.44 8.09
CA LEU A 76 3.48 -5.55 9.45
C LEU A 76 4.12 -6.78 10.08
N LEU A 77 4.91 -6.55 11.13
CA LEU A 77 5.54 -7.65 11.85
C LEU A 77 4.57 -8.21 12.87
N LEU A 78 4.32 -9.53 12.79
CA LEU A 78 3.38 -10.21 13.68
C LEU A 78 4.08 -10.54 14.99
N TYR A 79 4.34 -9.49 15.75
CA TYR A 79 5.01 -9.56 17.04
C TYR A 79 4.19 -8.76 18.06
N ARG A 80 4.07 -9.29 19.27
CA ARG A 80 3.10 -8.77 20.23
C ARG A 80 3.30 -7.29 20.56
N SER A 81 4.55 -6.84 20.67
CA SER A 81 4.81 -5.43 20.97
C SER A 81 4.43 -4.48 19.83
N LEU A 82 4.19 -5.00 18.63
CA LEU A 82 3.79 -4.23 17.46
C LEU A 82 2.32 -4.48 17.10
N GLU A 83 1.58 -5.15 17.95
CA GLU A 83 0.17 -5.44 17.75
C GLU A 83 -0.65 -4.17 17.50
N TRP A 84 -0.30 -3.08 18.16
CA TRP A 84 -1.00 -1.80 18.00
C TRP A 84 -1.01 -1.32 16.55
N ARG A 85 0.08 -1.60 15.82
CA ARG A 85 0.20 -1.18 14.42
C ARG A 85 -0.67 -2.07 13.54
N ILE A 86 -0.74 -3.35 13.82
CA ILE A 86 -1.62 -4.29 13.11
C ILE A 86 -3.08 -3.90 13.36
N SER A 87 -3.44 -3.59 14.59
CA SER A 87 -4.78 -3.11 14.93
C SER A 87 -5.11 -1.82 14.17
N ALA A 88 -4.16 -0.89 14.11
CA ALA A 88 -4.35 0.37 13.39
C ALA A 88 -4.61 0.12 11.90
N PHE A 89 -3.90 -0.83 11.30
CA PHE A 89 -4.13 -1.19 9.91
C PHE A 89 -5.55 -1.72 9.70
N PHE A 90 -5.99 -2.67 10.51
CA PHE A 90 -7.34 -3.23 10.37
C PHE A 90 -8.43 -2.19 10.65
N ARG A 91 -8.19 -1.24 11.56
CA ARG A 91 -9.12 -0.14 11.76
C ARG A 91 -9.18 0.77 10.53
N SER A 92 -8.05 1.01 9.87
CA SER A 92 -7.99 1.89 8.71
C SER A 92 -8.77 1.35 7.51
N ILE A 93 -8.87 0.04 7.39
CA ILE A 93 -9.62 -0.60 6.29
C ILE A 93 -11.05 -1.00 6.71
N GLY A 94 -11.49 -0.57 7.88
CA GLY A 94 -12.86 -0.76 8.33
C GLY A 94 -13.18 -2.15 8.83
N GLN A 95 -12.18 -2.99 9.09
CA GLN A 95 -12.40 -4.38 9.54
C GLN A 95 -12.29 -4.54 11.05
N LYS A 96 -11.98 -3.47 11.77
CA LYS A 96 -11.91 -3.48 13.22
C LYS A 96 -12.35 -2.13 13.75
N LYS A 97 -13.08 -2.13 14.85
CA LYS A 97 -13.40 -0.91 15.61
C LYS A 97 -12.42 -0.75 16.75
N HIS A 98 -12.26 0.48 17.21
CA HIS A 98 -11.36 0.78 18.31
C HIS A 98 -11.81 -0.01 19.56
N GLY A 99 -10.86 -0.73 20.17
CA GLY A 99 -11.14 -1.54 21.35
C GLY A 99 -11.75 -2.89 21.08
N GLU A 100 -12.10 -3.20 19.85
CA GLU A 100 -12.70 -4.48 19.49
C GLU A 100 -11.63 -5.57 19.42
N LYS A 101 -11.98 -6.78 19.86
CA LYS A 101 -11.14 -7.95 19.67
C LYS A 101 -11.42 -8.53 18.30
N LEU A 102 -10.39 -8.70 17.49
CA LEU A 102 -10.52 -9.20 16.12
C LEU A 102 -9.54 -10.36 15.89
N THR A 103 -10.06 -11.42 15.29
CA THR A 103 -9.20 -12.45 14.70
C THR A 103 -8.85 -11.97 13.29
N MET A 104 -7.56 -11.84 13.00
CA MET A 104 -7.08 -11.34 11.71
C MET A 104 -7.55 -12.25 10.57
N ASP A 105 -8.22 -11.66 9.57
CA ASP A 105 -8.64 -12.36 8.37
C ASP A 105 -7.93 -11.74 7.17
N TRP A 106 -6.79 -12.32 6.83
CA TRP A 106 -5.95 -11.81 5.75
C TRP A 106 -6.56 -12.05 4.36
N ASN A 107 -7.55 -12.94 4.26
CA ASN A 107 -8.24 -13.20 3.00
C ASN A 107 -9.12 -12.04 2.55
N LYS A 108 -9.45 -11.13 3.45
CA LYS A 108 -10.29 -9.97 3.16
C LYS A 108 -9.49 -8.68 2.96
N VAL A 109 -8.18 -8.77 2.99
CA VAL A 109 -7.32 -7.58 2.98
C VAL A 109 -7.16 -7.01 1.58
N ILE A 110 -6.93 -7.86 0.57
CA ILE A 110 -6.77 -7.40 -0.81
C ILE A 110 -8.09 -6.81 -1.30
N GLY A 111 -8.03 -5.62 -1.90
CA GLY A 111 -9.20 -4.88 -2.37
C GLY A 111 -9.79 -3.96 -1.32
N SER A 112 -9.35 -4.05 -0.07
CA SER A 112 -9.84 -3.16 0.98
C SER A 112 -9.37 -1.74 0.75
N LYS A 113 -10.22 -0.79 1.12
CA LYS A 113 -9.93 0.64 1.03
C LYS A 113 -9.69 1.19 2.41
N GLY A 114 -8.71 2.05 2.54
CA GLY A 114 -8.38 2.68 3.80
C GLY A 114 -7.82 4.07 3.61
N ARG A 115 -7.39 4.67 4.71
CA ARG A 115 -6.81 6.01 4.71
C ARG A 115 -5.61 6.02 5.65
N ALA A 116 -4.58 6.75 5.25
CA ALA A 116 -3.37 6.85 6.05
C ALA A 116 -2.67 8.17 5.78
N HIS A 117 -1.79 8.54 6.69
CA HIS A 117 -0.89 9.66 6.51
C HIS A 117 0.38 9.14 5.86
N PHE A 118 0.74 9.72 4.71
CA PHE A 118 1.95 9.38 3.97
C PHE A 118 2.93 10.53 4.05
N LYS A 119 4.20 10.20 4.01
CA LYS A 119 5.30 11.17 4.07
C LYS A 119 6.33 10.79 3.04
N GLN A 120 7.32 11.65 2.86
CA GLN A 120 8.47 11.36 2.03
C GLN A 120 9.62 10.91 2.92
N ARG A 121 10.36 9.91 2.47
CA ARG A 121 11.52 9.39 3.16
C ARG A 121 12.70 9.38 2.20
N THR A 122 13.82 9.93 2.65
CA THR A 122 15.05 9.95 1.89
C THR A 122 16.01 8.92 2.45
N TYR A 123 16.65 8.16 1.57
CA TYR A 123 17.64 7.17 1.94
C TYR A 123 18.78 7.16 0.91
N VAL A 124 19.90 6.58 1.30
CA VAL A 124 21.05 6.41 0.40
C VAL A 124 21.09 4.93 0.00
N ASN A 125 21.09 4.67 -1.32
CA ASN A 125 21.11 3.31 -1.83
C ASN A 125 22.54 2.72 -1.80
N GLN A 126 22.66 1.47 -2.26
CA GLN A 126 23.96 0.78 -2.25
C GLN A 126 25.01 1.43 -3.15
N TYR A 127 24.59 2.28 -4.09
CA TYR A 127 25.49 2.99 -5.00
C TYR A 127 25.85 4.39 -4.49
N GLY A 128 25.47 4.74 -3.26
CA GLY A 128 25.72 6.06 -2.69
C GLY A 128 24.79 7.16 -3.20
N GLU A 129 23.74 6.80 -3.93
CA GLU A 129 22.79 7.76 -4.46
C GLU A 129 21.68 8.05 -3.45
N GLU A 130 21.34 9.32 -3.28
CA GLU A 130 20.23 9.75 -2.44
C GLU A 130 18.91 9.58 -3.21
N LYS A 131 17.97 8.86 -2.60
CA LYS A 131 16.65 8.60 -3.18
C LYS A 131 15.57 9.05 -2.21
N THR A 132 14.51 9.63 -2.75
CA THR A 132 13.34 10.02 -1.97
C THR A 132 12.14 9.21 -2.44
N VAL A 133 11.42 8.61 -1.50
CA VAL A 133 10.27 7.75 -1.79
C VAL A 133 9.09 8.15 -0.93
N ASN A 134 7.90 7.77 -1.37
CA ASN A 134 6.70 7.87 -0.54
C ASN A 134 6.71 6.74 0.48
N ASP A 135 6.35 7.05 1.71
CA ASP A 135 6.35 6.10 2.80
C ASP A 135 5.11 6.28 3.65
N LEU A 136 4.64 5.20 4.25
CA LEU A 136 3.50 5.25 5.16
C LEU A 136 3.99 5.73 6.52
N ASP A 137 3.34 6.76 7.07
CA ASP A 137 3.65 7.26 8.39
C ASP A 137 2.76 6.64 9.45
N ARG A 138 1.45 6.80 9.32
CA ARG A 138 0.49 6.22 10.27
C ARG A 138 -0.85 5.98 9.59
N PHE A 139 -1.59 5.01 10.14
CA PHE A 139 -2.94 4.70 9.67
C PHE A 139 -3.95 5.65 10.30
N ILE A 140 -5.03 5.92 9.56
CA ILE A 140 -6.15 6.73 10.01
C ILE A 140 -7.36 5.81 10.08
N ASP A 141 -8.12 5.86 11.18
CA ASP A 141 -9.30 5.03 11.37
C ASP A 141 -10.30 5.25 10.24
N TYR A 142 -10.94 4.18 9.81
CA TYR A 142 -11.90 4.20 8.72
C TYR A 142 -13.05 5.14 9.04
N ASP A 143 -13.35 6.01 8.08
CA ASP A 143 -14.52 6.89 8.14
C ASP A 143 -15.17 6.88 6.75
N PRO A 144 -16.43 6.42 6.66
CA PRO A 144 -17.11 6.30 5.35
C PRO A 144 -17.13 7.57 4.54
N LYS A 145 -17.08 8.74 5.20
CA LYS A 145 -17.17 10.03 4.49
C LYS A 145 -16.05 10.23 3.47
N TYR A 146 -14.89 9.57 3.64
CA TYR A 146 -13.77 9.69 2.71
C TYR A 146 -13.87 8.73 1.52
N PHE A 147 -14.86 7.83 1.51
CA PHE A 147 -14.98 6.79 0.51
C PHE A 147 -16.30 6.84 -0.25
N ILE A 148 -17.07 7.92 -0.07
CA ILE A 148 -18.34 8.10 -0.76
C ILE A 148 -18.04 8.50 -2.20
N GLU A 149 -18.57 7.71 -3.16
CA GLU A 149 -18.55 8.07 -4.57
C GLU A 149 -19.75 8.95 -4.84
N ILE A 150 -19.51 10.15 -5.38
CA ILE A 150 -20.56 11.07 -5.75
C ILE A 150 -20.94 10.77 -7.21
N SER A 151 -22.17 10.28 -7.42
CA SER A 151 -22.68 10.07 -8.77
C SER A 151 -23.07 11.42 -9.37
N GLU A 152 -23.18 11.47 -10.71
CA GLU A 152 -23.60 12.70 -11.39
C GLU A 152 -24.98 13.16 -10.89
N ASP A 153 -25.85 12.21 -10.54
CA ASP A 153 -27.20 12.51 -10.06
C ASP A 153 -27.21 13.21 -8.70
N ASP A 154 -26.15 13.04 -7.93
CA ASP A 154 -26.02 13.64 -6.60
C ASP A 154 -25.31 14.99 -6.63
N LEU A 155 -24.85 15.42 -7.78
CA LEU A 155 -24.19 16.71 -7.92
C LEU A 155 -25.20 17.85 -7.93
N PRO A 156 -24.89 18.97 -7.23
CA PRO A 156 -25.83 20.09 -7.20
C PRO A 156 -25.98 20.87 -8.51
N PHE A 157 -25.19 20.55 -9.51
CA PHE A 157 -25.14 21.26 -10.78
C PHE A 157 -25.61 20.42 -11.97
N ASN A 158 -26.52 19.58 -11.78
CA ASN A 158 -27.09 18.84 -12.91
C ASN A 158 -28.02 19.71 -13.75
#